data_d22efd32cc4f69cd5389c9774d8ff254
#
_entry.id   d22efd32cc4f69cd5389c9774d8ff254
#
_cell.length_a   1.000
_cell.length_b   1.000
_cell.length_c   1.000
_cell.angle_alpha   90.00
_cell.angle_beta   90.00
_cell.angle_gamma   90.00
#
_symmetry.space_group_name_H-M   'P 1'
#
loop_
_entity.id
_entity.type
_entity.pdbx_description
1 polymer ?
#
loop_
_entity_poly.entity_id
_entity_poly.type
_entity_poly.pdbx_seq_one_letter_code
_entity_poly.pdbx_strand_id
1 'polypeptide(L)'
;MKKGYICLRINMQMLMKSKILLFAGLLFGATAAMAQNPYIALEGAMEGADGIVVSMPRTVLAVDLTVERTVTLCGPYARYAQKYLGVRAPLTDKTTWSVVGARIALSGDDLYDAGEPAAPQQRVLQHASSDEEFARVQPDKMSMVVPSLEDAARAAAEQVFALRRHRLELITGDAGENVFGEGLNAALSEIERLEQSYLELFLGKQTVLVETHRYLVYPEAGKNQYVFCRFSPAAGLLPDSDLSGDMVLLQIEPAGETSCSIEAGPKESSVVKCRVAAPTVCTVIAAGREYARAVLPVFEFGRTVQVALPRRK
;
A
#
# COMPACT_ATOMS: atom_id res chain seq x y z
N MET A 1 -39.79 42.55 7.48
CA MET A 1 -39.25 41.32 8.09
C MET A 1 -38.18 40.71 7.22
N LYS A 2 -36.93 41.23 7.21
CA LYS A 2 -35.75 40.65 6.53
C LYS A 2 -34.48 41.12 7.23
N LYS A 3 -34.22 40.60 8.45
CA LYS A 3 -32.95 40.87 9.19
C LYS A 3 -32.46 39.71 10.06
N GLY A 4 -32.88 38.47 9.81
CA GLY A 4 -32.55 37.34 10.68
C GLY A 4 -31.57 36.29 10.15
N TYR A 5 -31.24 36.28 8.84
CA TYR A 5 -30.54 35.15 8.24
C TYR A 5 -29.04 35.35 7.95
N ILE A 6 -28.50 36.54 8.11
CA ILE A 6 -27.09 36.82 7.79
C ILE A 6 -26.14 36.54 8.97
N CYS A 7 -26.62 36.57 10.20
CA CYS A 7 -25.76 36.36 11.40
C CYS A 7 -25.40 34.88 11.67
N LEU A 8 -26.20 33.92 11.20
CA LEU A 8 -25.94 32.50 11.49
C LEU A 8 -24.86 31.87 10.57
N ARG A 9 -24.66 32.44 9.38
CA ARG A 9 -23.68 31.89 8.43
C ARG A 9 -22.22 32.26 8.73
N ILE A 10 -21.98 33.37 9.38
CA ILE A 10 -20.62 33.84 9.71
C ILE A 10 -20.05 33.06 10.90
N ASN A 11 -20.91 32.68 11.87
CA ASN A 11 -20.47 31.94 13.06
C ASN A 11 -20.10 30.46 12.78
N MET A 12 -20.71 29.84 11.76
CA MET A 12 -20.43 28.44 11.43
C MET A 12 -19.10 28.28 10.69
N GLN A 13 -18.67 29.26 9.89
CA GLN A 13 -17.36 29.23 9.24
C GLN A 13 -16.19 29.51 10.19
N MET A 14 -16.41 30.34 11.22
CA MET A 14 -15.39 30.56 12.25
C MET A 14 -15.21 29.33 13.17
N LEU A 15 -16.32 28.64 13.51
CA LEU A 15 -16.23 27.41 14.32
C LEU A 15 -15.55 26.26 13.60
N MET A 16 -15.72 26.14 12.28
CA MET A 16 -15.02 25.11 11.48
C MET A 16 -13.51 25.40 11.36
N LYS A 17 -13.10 26.64 11.17
CA LYS A 17 -11.68 27.01 11.11
C LYS A 17 -10.95 26.82 12.45
N SER A 18 -11.61 27.05 13.55
CA SER A 18 -11.08 26.85 14.91
C SER A 18 -10.89 25.34 15.22
N LYS A 19 -11.80 24.47 14.79
CA LYS A 19 -11.67 23.01 14.99
C LYS A 19 -10.59 22.38 14.11
N ILE A 20 -10.35 22.89 12.91
CA ILE A 20 -9.28 22.40 12.01
C ILE A 20 -7.91 22.82 12.54
N LEU A 21 -7.76 24.01 13.12
CA LEU A 21 -6.51 24.47 13.76
C LEU A 21 -6.20 23.70 15.05
N LEU A 22 -7.20 23.29 15.82
CA LEU A 22 -7.02 22.46 17.02
C LEU A 22 -6.65 21.01 16.65
N PHE A 23 -7.18 20.49 15.55
CA PHE A 23 -6.83 19.13 15.06
C PHE A 23 -5.43 19.08 14.44
N ALA A 24 -5.00 20.13 13.73
CA ALA A 24 -3.64 20.24 13.22
C ALA A 24 -2.59 20.40 14.33
N GLY A 25 -2.92 21.11 15.43
CA GLY A 25 -2.06 21.24 16.60
C GLY A 25 -1.90 19.94 17.39
N LEU A 26 -2.93 19.08 17.44
CA LEU A 26 -2.88 17.78 18.11
C LEU A 26 -2.07 16.74 17.33
N LEU A 27 -2.04 16.82 16.00
CA LEU A 27 -1.22 15.92 15.15
C LEU A 27 0.27 16.27 15.21
N PHE A 28 0.64 17.53 15.42
CA PHE A 28 2.05 17.93 15.60
C PHE A 28 2.58 17.71 17.03
N GLY A 29 1.69 17.68 18.03
CA GLY A 29 2.05 17.43 19.43
C GLY A 29 2.37 15.96 19.76
N ALA A 30 1.79 15.02 19.02
CA ALA A 30 1.97 13.59 19.27
C ALA A 30 3.35 13.06 18.81
N THR A 31 3.99 13.70 17.83
CA THR A 31 5.33 13.29 17.35
C THR A 31 6.47 13.75 18.25
N ALA A 32 6.29 14.78 19.06
CA ALA A 32 7.32 15.26 19.99
C ALA A 32 7.36 14.46 21.30
N ALA A 33 6.26 13.81 21.70
CA ALA A 33 6.21 13.03 22.96
C ALA A 33 6.90 11.65 22.84
N MET A 34 7.03 11.10 21.63
CA MET A 34 7.74 9.82 21.41
C MET A 34 9.27 9.93 21.49
N ALA A 35 9.82 11.14 21.36
CA ALA A 35 11.28 11.37 21.41
C ALA A 35 11.83 11.43 22.86
N GLN A 36 11.00 11.36 23.91
CA GLN A 36 11.44 11.61 25.29
C GLN A 36 11.66 10.37 26.14
N ASN A 37 11.22 9.18 25.72
CA ASN A 37 11.48 7.94 26.47
C ASN A 37 12.58 7.13 25.79
N PRO A 38 13.79 7.09 26.36
CA PRO A 38 14.85 6.26 25.81
C PRO A 38 14.46 4.79 25.96
N TYR A 39 14.51 4.05 24.88
CA TYR A 39 14.32 2.60 24.89
C TYR A 39 15.57 1.97 25.53
N ILE A 40 15.41 1.33 26.71
CA ILE A 40 16.50 0.78 27.50
C ILE A 40 16.25 -0.71 27.67
N ALA A 41 17.26 -1.51 27.34
CA ALA A 41 17.27 -2.93 27.63
C ALA A 41 18.48 -3.32 28.51
N LEU A 42 18.29 -4.29 29.36
CA LEU A 42 19.37 -4.85 30.21
C LEU A 42 20.31 -5.66 29.31
N GLU A 43 21.60 -5.33 29.40
CA GLU A 43 22.69 -6.11 28.84
C GLU A 43 23.37 -6.80 30.00
N GLY A 44 23.36 -8.13 30.06
CA GLY A 44 23.97 -8.82 31.20
C GLY A 44 23.97 -10.33 31.10
N ALA A 45 24.68 -10.91 32.02
CA ALA A 45 24.70 -12.35 32.26
C ALA A 45 23.49 -12.74 33.12
N MET A 46 22.67 -13.66 32.64
CA MET A 46 21.60 -14.29 33.41
C MET A 46 22.07 -15.70 33.79
N GLU A 47 21.93 -16.05 35.09
CA GLU A 47 22.24 -17.38 35.58
C GLU A 47 21.06 -18.30 35.17
N GLY A 48 21.32 -19.23 34.26
CA GLY A 48 20.37 -20.25 33.83
C GLY A 48 20.70 -21.61 34.47
N ALA A 49 19.81 -22.60 34.32
CA ALA A 49 19.99 -23.94 34.88
C ALA A 49 21.29 -24.66 34.43
N ASP A 50 21.79 -24.29 33.24
CA ASP A 50 22.96 -24.89 32.58
C ASP A 50 24.18 -23.97 32.49
N GLY A 51 24.19 -22.83 33.20
CA GLY A 51 25.30 -21.87 33.20
C GLY A 51 24.88 -20.44 32.99
N ILE A 52 25.90 -19.56 32.77
CA ILE A 52 25.69 -18.13 32.57
C ILE A 52 25.38 -17.84 31.09
N VAL A 53 24.20 -17.33 30.81
CA VAL A 53 23.79 -16.88 29.49
C VAL A 53 24.01 -15.37 29.39
N VAL A 54 24.85 -14.92 28.47
CA VAL A 54 25.03 -13.50 28.17
C VAL A 54 24.10 -13.12 27.06
N SER A 55 23.16 -12.21 27.32
CA SER A 55 22.22 -11.67 26.35
C SER A 55 22.62 -10.24 26.00
N MET A 56 22.75 -9.97 24.69
CA MET A 56 22.90 -8.62 24.14
C MET A 56 21.62 -8.26 23.37
N PRO A 57 20.90 -7.21 23.76
CA PRO A 57 19.70 -6.79 23.02
C PRO A 57 20.08 -6.35 21.61
N ARG A 58 19.37 -6.87 20.63
CA ARG A 58 19.53 -6.55 19.22
C ARG A 58 18.22 -6.02 18.67
N THR A 59 18.34 -5.07 17.75
CA THR A 59 17.19 -4.56 17.03
C THR A 59 16.90 -5.42 15.81
N VAL A 60 15.63 -5.71 15.58
CA VAL A 60 15.15 -6.32 14.35
C VAL A 60 14.12 -5.36 13.74
N LEU A 61 14.40 -4.85 12.56
CA LEU A 61 13.49 -3.98 11.82
C LEU A 61 12.68 -4.82 10.85
N ALA A 62 11.36 -4.75 10.97
CA ALA A 62 10.43 -5.30 9.99
C ALA A 62 10.11 -4.22 8.96
N VAL A 63 10.40 -4.51 7.70
CA VAL A 63 10.06 -3.66 6.55
C VAL A 63 9.00 -4.37 5.75
N ASP A 64 7.79 -3.81 5.74
CA ASP A 64 6.68 -4.26 4.92
C ASP A 64 6.69 -3.45 3.62
N LEU A 65 6.92 -4.09 2.50
CA LEU A 65 6.90 -3.47 1.17
C LEU A 65 5.63 -3.91 0.45
N THR A 66 4.81 -2.94 0.05
CA THR A 66 3.57 -3.17 -0.68
C THR A 66 3.79 -2.91 -2.16
N VAL A 67 3.50 -3.91 -2.97
CA VAL A 67 3.61 -3.87 -4.42
C VAL A 67 2.26 -4.13 -5.07
N GLU A 68 2.08 -3.51 -6.22
CA GLU A 68 0.91 -3.69 -7.06
C GLU A 68 1.33 -4.37 -8.36
N ARG A 69 0.65 -5.46 -8.67
CA ARG A 69 0.78 -6.19 -9.93
C ARG A 69 -0.43 -5.90 -10.80
N THR A 70 -0.22 -5.27 -11.93
CA THR A 70 -1.26 -5.01 -12.93
C THR A 70 -1.08 -5.97 -14.09
N VAL A 71 -2.07 -6.83 -14.31
CA VAL A 71 -2.14 -7.75 -15.45
C VAL A 71 -3.14 -7.19 -16.44
N THR A 72 -2.71 -6.94 -17.66
CA THR A 72 -3.55 -6.50 -18.77
C THR A 72 -3.60 -7.63 -19.79
N LEU A 73 -4.79 -8.20 -20.01
CA LEU A 73 -5.06 -9.19 -21.04
C LEU A 73 -5.59 -8.50 -22.29
N CYS A 74 -5.04 -8.83 -23.43
CA CYS A 74 -5.45 -8.27 -24.72
C CYS A 74 -6.83 -8.80 -25.13
N GLY A 75 -7.72 -7.91 -25.56
CA GLY A 75 -9.02 -8.32 -26.09
C GLY A 75 -8.88 -8.98 -27.47
N PRO A 76 -9.73 -9.97 -27.82
CA PRO A 76 -9.69 -10.66 -29.11
C PRO A 76 -9.90 -9.72 -30.30
N TYR A 77 -10.60 -8.59 -30.09
CA TYR A 77 -10.88 -7.60 -31.14
C TYR A 77 -10.03 -6.33 -30.98
N ALA A 78 -8.97 -6.35 -30.20
CA ALA A 78 -8.14 -5.18 -29.91
C ALA A 78 -7.60 -4.48 -31.17
N ARG A 79 -7.26 -5.23 -32.23
CA ARG A 79 -6.81 -4.69 -33.54
C ARG A 79 -7.86 -3.79 -34.21
N TYR A 80 -9.11 -4.04 -33.94
CA TYR A 80 -10.24 -3.34 -34.53
C TYR A 80 -10.79 -2.21 -33.65
N ALA A 81 -10.28 -2.03 -32.44
CA ALA A 81 -10.75 -1.03 -31.49
C ALA A 81 -10.71 0.39 -32.08
N GLN A 82 -9.62 0.73 -32.77
CA GLN A 82 -9.51 2.05 -33.42
C GLN A 82 -10.49 2.21 -34.58
N LYS A 83 -10.71 1.16 -35.36
CA LYS A 83 -11.60 1.20 -36.54
C LYS A 83 -13.06 1.35 -36.14
N TYR A 84 -13.51 0.63 -35.13
CA TYR A 84 -14.94 0.55 -34.78
C TYR A 84 -15.33 1.39 -33.57
N LEU A 85 -14.42 1.59 -32.61
CA LEU A 85 -14.70 2.36 -31.39
C LEU A 85 -13.94 3.70 -31.33
N GLY A 86 -13.00 3.95 -32.27
CA GLY A 86 -12.20 5.18 -32.28
C GLY A 86 -11.14 5.26 -31.17
N VAL A 87 -10.87 4.16 -30.45
CA VAL A 87 -9.95 4.13 -29.30
C VAL A 87 -8.78 3.18 -29.55
N ARG A 88 -7.66 3.44 -28.88
CA ARG A 88 -6.50 2.54 -28.92
C ARG A 88 -6.64 1.48 -27.83
N ALA A 89 -6.32 0.23 -28.16
CA ALA A 89 -6.30 -0.89 -27.24
C ALA A 89 -4.92 -1.54 -27.18
N PRO A 90 -4.56 -2.22 -26.07
CA PRO A 90 -3.35 -3.03 -25.99
C PRO A 90 -3.47 -4.20 -26.97
N LEU A 91 -2.39 -4.47 -27.73
CA LEU A 91 -2.37 -5.54 -28.74
C LEU A 91 -1.69 -6.81 -28.22
N THR A 92 -1.12 -6.77 -27.04
CA THR A 92 -0.42 -7.89 -26.42
C THR A 92 -0.70 -7.87 -24.92
N ASP A 93 -0.70 -9.03 -24.31
CA ASP A 93 -0.76 -9.17 -22.87
C ASP A 93 0.45 -8.53 -22.23
N LYS A 94 0.23 -7.87 -21.08
CA LYS A 94 1.28 -7.18 -20.36
C LYS A 94 1.06 -7.33 -18.85
N THR A 95 2.14 -7.68 -18.15
CA THR A 95 2.18 -7.59 -16.70
C THR A 95 3.14 -6.49 -16.31
N THR A 96 2.71 -5.61 -15.42
CA THR A 96 3.54 -4.53 -14.86
C THR A 96 3.44 -4.53 -13.36
N TRP A 97 4.55 -4.17 -12.72
CA TRP A 97 4.63 -4.05 -11.28
C TRP A 97 4.97 -2.64 -10.88
N SER A 98 4.46 -2.21 -9.73
CA SER A 98 4.82 -0.92 -9.12
C SER A 98 4.91 -1.06 -7.61
N VAL A 99 5.84 -0.33 -7.00
CA VAL A 99 5.88 -0.16 -5.54
C VAL A 99 4.87 0.91 -5.18
N VAL A 100 3.91 0.57 -4.30
CA VAL A 100 2.83 1.50 -3.91
C VAL A 100 2.98 2.02 -2.49
N GLY A 101 3.73 1.33 -1.64
CA GLY A 101 3.98 1.76 -0.28
C GLY A 101 4.98 0.92 0.47
N ALA A 102 5.40 1.43 1.62
CA ALA A 102 6.19 0.68 2.58
C ALA A 102 5.80 1.08 4.01
N ARG A 103 6.14 0.21 4.99
CA ARG A 103 6.02 0.46 6.41
C ARG A 103 7.27 -0.08 7.11
N ILE A 104 7.72 0.61 8.16
CA ILE A 104 8.86 0.20 8.97
C ILE A 104 8.40 0.14 10.43
N ALA A 105 8.72 -0.96 11.11
CA ALA A 105 8.44 -1.13 12.53
C ALA A 105 9.50 -2.00 13.21
N LEU A 106 9.50 -2.05 14.53
CA LEU A 106 10.28 -3.04 15.28
C LEU A 106 9.57 -4.40 15.25
N SER A 107 10.33 -5.47 15.08
CA SER A 107 9.80 -6.82 15.15
C SER A 107 9.88 -7.32 16.58
N GLY A 108 8.75 -7.82 17.12
CA GLY A 108 8.69 -8.42 18.45
C GLY A 108 8.64 -7.44 19.63
N ASP A 109 8.23 -6.19 19.37
CA ASP A 109 8.03 -5.17 20.40
C ASP A 109 6.57 -4.70 20.40
N ASP A 110 5.88 -4.84 21.53
CA ASP A 110 4.45 -4.50 21.65
C ASP A 110 4.11 -3.03 21.33
N LEU A 111 5.07 -2.11 21.52
CA LEU A 111 4.87 -0.68 21.22
C LEU A 111 5.09 -0.33 19.76
N TYR A 112 5.97 -1.05 19.07
CA TYR A 112 6.41 -0.76 17.73
C TYR A 112 6.19 -1.93 16.77
N ASP A 113 5.48 -2.98 17.22
CA ASP A 113 5.29 -4.18 16.41
C ASP A 113 4.61 -3.85 15.07
N ALA A 114 5.14 -4.46 14.06
CA ALA A 114 4.59 -4.37 12.72
C ALA A 114 3.22 -5.05 12.57
N GLY A 115 2.85 -5.95 13.52
CA GLY A 115 1.72 -6.86 13.36
C GLY A 115 1.95 -7.84 12.22
N GLU A 116 0.94 -8.51 11.75
CA GLU A 116 1.03 -9.33 10.54
C GLU A 116 0.98 -8.46 9.27
N PRO A 117 1.71 -8.82 8.19
CA PRO A 117 1.58 -8.13 6.92
C PRO A 117 0.14 -8.26 6.39
N ALA A 118 -0.34 -7.18 5.75
CA ALA A 118 -1.67 -7.18 5.17
C ALA A 118 -1.82 -8.33 4.17
N ALA A 119 -2.94 -9.05 4.23
CA ALA A 119 -3.25 -10.09 3.25
C ALA A 119 -3.30 -9.52 1.84
N PRO A 120 -2.88 -10.27 0.80
CA PRO A 120 -2.98 -9.86 -0.59
C PRO A 120 -4.40 -9.44 -0.94
N GLN A 121 -4.55 -8.29 -1.57
CA GLN A 121 -5.83 -7.76 -2.01
C GLN A 121 -5.88 -7.73 -3.52
N GLN A 122 -6.81 -8.48 -4.09
CA GLN A 122 -7.08 -8.43 -5.52
C GLN A 122 -8.14 -7.36 -5.80
N ARG A 123 -7.78 -6.38 -6.62
CA ARG A 123 -8.73 -5.41 -7.19
C ARG A 123 -8.91 -5.75 -8.67
N VAL A 124 -10.12 -6.08 -9.03
CA VAL A 124 -10.49 -6.22 -10.43
C VAL A 124 -10.96 -4.85 -10.90
N LEU A 125 -10.13 -4.17 -11.70
CA LEU A 125 -10.49 -2.87 -12.29
C LEU A 125 -11.49 -3.04 -13.43
N GLN A 126 -11.43 -4.17 -14.09
CA GLN A 126 -12.41 -4.67 -15.06
C GLN A 126 -12.57 -6.16 -14.75
N HIS A 127 -13.74 -6.72 -14.98
CA HIS A 127 -14.00 -8.13 -14.65
C HIS A 127 -12.93 -9.02 -15.29
N ALA A 128 -12.04 -9.58 -14.47
CA ALA A 128 -11.11 -10.61 -14.92
C ALA A 128 -11.89 -11.89 -15.08
N SER A 129 -12.18 -12.25 -16.29
CA SER A 129 -12.80 -13.52 -16.60
C SER A 129 -11.84 -14.38 -17.42
N SER A 130 -12.02 -15.67 -17.33
CA SER A 130 -11.33 -16.64 -18.16
C SER A 130 -11.66 -16.45 -19.66
N ASP A 131 -10.88 -17.02 -20.55
CA ASP A 131 -11.18 -17.05 -21.99
C ASP A 131 -12.60 -17.54 -22.30
N GLU A 132 -13.16 -18.41 -21.43
CA GLU A 132 -14.53 -18.89 -21.53
C GLU A 132 -15.58 -17.77 -21.39
N GLU A 133 -15.30 -16.72 -20.61
CA GLU A 133 -16.22 -15.58 -20.48
C GLU A 133 -16.14 -14.64 -21.68
N PHE A 134 -15.00 -14.50 -22.34
CA PHE A 134 -14.97 -13.84 -23.65
C PHE A 134 -15.86 -14.56 -24.67
N ALA A 135 -15.92 -15.89 -24.60
CA ALA A 135 -16.76 -16.68 -25.49
C ALA A 135 -18.27 -16.50 -25.23
N ARG A 136 -18.68 -16.17 -23.99
CA ARG A 136 -20.11 -15.96 -23.63
C ARG A 136 -20.67 -14.65 -24.17
N VAL A 137 -19.85 -13.66 -24.39
CA VAL A 137 -20.27 -12.32 -24.82
C VAL A 137 -20.25 -12.19 -26.34
N GLN A 138 -19.76 -13.19 -27.06
CA GLN A 138 -19.78 -13.16 -28.53
C GLN A 138 -21.23 -13.15 -29.03
N PRO A 139 -21.51 -12.38 -30.10
CA PRO A 139 -22.84 -12.32 -30.70
C PRO A 139 -23.35 -13.73 -31.03
N ASP A 140 -24.62 -13.93 -30.77
CA ASP A 140 -25.28 -15.23 -30.82
C ASP A 140 -24.95 -16.01 -32.10
N LYS A 141 -24.70 -17.32 -31.96
CA LYS A 141 -24.30 -18.24 -33.02
C LYS A 141 -25.37 -18.48 -34.09
N MET A 142 -26.36 -17.59 -34.25
CA MET A 142 -27.49 -17.82 -35.17
C MET A 142 -27.12 -17.72 -36.66
N SER A 143 -25.96 -17.28 -37.04
CA SER A 143 -25.47 -17.48 -38.41
C SER A 143 -24.40 -18.56 -38.44
N MET A 144 -24.73 -19.71 -38.99
CA MET A 144 -23.84 -20.87 -39.19
C MET A 144 -22.67 -20.59 -40.15
N VAL A 145 -22.49 -19.37 -40.58
CA VAL A 145 -21.32 -18.89 -41.28
C VAL A 145 -20.36 -18.38 -40.20
N VAL A 146 -19.20 -19.02 -40.06
CA VAL A 146 -18.14 -18.50 -39.19
C VAL A 146 -17.79 -17.10 -39.67
N PRO A 147 -18.21 -16.02 -38.96
CA PRO A 147 -17.93 -14.69 -39.42
C PRO A 147 -16.41 -14.48 -39.37
N SER A 148 -15.91 -13.64 -40.27
CA SER A 148 -14.51 -13.21 -40.14
C SER A 148 -14.32 -12.53 -38.79
N LEU A 149 -13.09 -12.57 -38.25
CA LEU A 149 -12.80 -11.88 -36.97
C LEU A 149 -13.20 -10.39 -37.04
N GLU A 150 -13.10 -9.79 -38.22
CA GLU A 150 -13.50 -8.41 -38.45
C GLU A 150 -15.02 -8.24 -38.39
N ASP A 151 -15.80 -9.16 -38.97
CA ASP A 151 -17.25 -9.11 -38.91
C ASP A 151 -17.78 -9.31 -37.50
N ALA A 152 -17.15 -10.21 -36.73
CA ALA A 152 -17.46 -10.42 -35.33
C ALA A 152 -17.14 -9.15 -34.51
N ALA A 153 -16.00 -8.48 -34.76
CA ALA A 153 -15.64 -7.24 -34.11
C ALA A 153 -16.65 -6.12 -34.45
N ARG A 154 -17.06 -6.00 -35.72
CA ARG A 154 -18.07 -5.02 -36.14
C ARG A 154 -19.38 -5.25 -35.40
N ALA A 155 -19.88 -6.48 -35.39
CA ALA A 155 -21.12 -6.84 -34.70
C ALA A 155 -21.05 -6.53 -33.19
N ALA A 156 -19.92 -6.82 -32.54
CA ALA A 156 -19.71 -6.46 -31.14
C ALA A 156 -19.72 -4.95 -30.90
N ALA A 157 -19.12 -4.16 -31.79
CA ALA A 157 -19.14 -2.70 -31.70
C ALA A 157 -20.55 -2.13 -31.90
N GLU A 158 -21.33 -2.71 -32.82
CA GLU A 158 -22.74 -2.35 -33.02
C GLU A 158 -23.56 -2.58 -31.73
N GLN A 159 -23.30 -3.68 -31.02
CA GLN A 159 -23.95 -3.94 -29.71
C GLN A 159 -23.57 -2.86 -28.68
N VAL A 160 -22.32 -2.45 -28.59
CA VAL A 160 -21.91 -1.35 -27.68
C VAL A 160 -22.71 -0.08 -27.97
N PHE A 161 -22.84 0.31 -29.24
CA PHE A 161 -23.61 1.51 -29.61
C PHE A 161 -25.12 1.33 -29.41
N ALA A 162 -25.65 0.13 -29.63
CA ALA A 162 -27.04 -0.18 -29.35
C ALA A 162 -27.35 -0.06 -27.85
N LEU A 163 -26.52 -0.64 -26.99
CA LEU A 163 -26.65 -0.55 -25.54
C LEU A 163 -26.58 0.91 -25.04
N ARG A 164 -25.69 1.71 -25.58
CA ARG A 164 -25.59 3.15 -25.26
C ARG A 164 -26.84 3.90 -25.67
N ARG A 165 -27.40 3.59 -26.82
CA ARG A 165 -28.66 4.17 -27.28
C ARG A 165 -29.81 3.79 -26.36
N HIS A 166 -29.98 2.51 -26.05
CA HIS A 166 -31.02 2.04 -25.14
C HIS A 166 -30.90 2.63 -23.73
N ARG A 167 -29.66 2.79 -23.24
CA ARG A 167 -29.43 3.49 -21.98
C ARG A 167 -29.92 4.94 -22.03
N LEU A 168 -29.66 5.65 -23.12
CA LEU A 168 -30.13 7.02 -23.30
C LEU A 168 -31.65 7.07 -23.38
N GLU A 169 -32.28 6.20 -24.17
CA GLU A 169 -33.72 6.10 -24.32
C GLU A 169 -34.44 5.83 -22.99
N LEU A 170 -33.88 4.94 -22.17
CA LEU A 170 -34.40 4.69 -20.80
C LEU A 170 -34.29 5.91 -19.88
N ILE A 171 -33.19 6.65 -19.96
CA ILE A 171 -32.95 7.84 -19.10
C ILE A 171 -33.84 9.00 -19.56
N THR A 172 -34.05 9.18 -20.88
CA THR A 172 -34.89 10.25 -21.43
C THR A 172 -36.39 9.93 -21.41
N GLY A 173 -36.76 8.67 -21.15
CA GLY A 173 -38.15 8.21 -21.19
C GLY A 173 -38.66 7.90 -22.60
N ASP A 174 -37.80 7.88 -23.61
CA ASP A 174 -38.16 7.61 -25.02
C ASP A 174 -38.27 6.10 -25.33
N ALA A 175 -37.96 5.26 -24.38
CA ALA A 175 -38.02 3.78 -24.54
C ALA A 175 -39.44 3.22 -24.67
N GLY A 176 -40.46 4.05 -24.49
CA GLY A 176 -41.88 3.63 -24.58
C GLY A 176 -42.36 2.76 -23.41
N GLU A 177 -41.51 2.39 -22.49
CA GLU A 177 -41.79 1.60 -21.31
C GLU A 177 -41.67 2.46 -20.06
N ASN A 178 -42.69 2.40 -19.17
CA ASN A 178 -42.66 3.11 -17.90
C ASN A 178 -41.92 2.28 -16.85
N VAL A 179 -40.60 2.27 -16.92
CA VAL A 179 -39.76 1.61 -15.91
C VAL A 179 -39.24 2.69 -14.96
N PHE A 180 -39.61 2.61 -13.69
CA PHE A 180 -39.22 3.59 -12.67
C PHE A 180 -38.62 2.90 -11.41
N GLY A 181 -37.89 3.69 -10.62
CA GLY A 181 -37.37 3.26 -9.33
C GLY A 181 -36.30 2.16 -9.44
N GLU A 182 -36.47 1.09 -8.65
CA GLU A 182 -35.49 0.01 -8.58
C GLU A 182 -35.40 -0.78 -9.89
N GLY A 183 -36.50 -0.92 -10.63
CA GLY A 183 -36.49 -1.55 -11.94
C GLY A 183 -35.64 -0.82 -12.97
N LEU A 184 -35.70 0.50 -12.99
CA LEU A 184 -34.83 1.33 -13.85
C LEU A 184 -33.37 1.18 -13.47
N ASN A 185 -33.05 1.22 -12.17
CA ASN A 185 -31.68 1.05 -11.70
C ASN A 185 -31.13 -0.33 -12.09
N ALA A 186 -31.91 -1.39 -11.93
CA ALA A 186 -31.53 -2.74 -12.33
C ALA A 186 -31.28 -2.85 -13.83
N ALA A 187 -32.15 -2.26 -14.67
CA ALA A 187 -31.98 -2.25 -16.11
C ALA A 187 -30.72 -1.47 -16.53
N LEU A 188 -30.49 -0.29 -15.95
CA LEU A 188 -29.29 0.51 -16.24
C LEU A 188 -28.02 -0.21 -15.82
N SER A 189 -28.02 -0.87 -14.67
CA SER A 189 -26.87 -1.66 -14.21
C SER A 189 -26.58 -2.85 -15.12
N GLU A 190 -27.60 -3.51 -15.63
CA GLU A 190 -27.43 -4.63 -16.55
C GLU A 190 -26.93 -4.18 -17.93
N ILE A 191 -27.43 -3.05 -18.43
CA ILE A 191 -26.92 -2.42 -19.67
C ILE A 191 -25.44 -2.06 -19.50
N GLU A 192 -25.07 -1.47 -18.37
CA GLU A 192 -23.68 -1.12 -18.07
C GLU A 192 -22.77 -2.36 -18.01
N ARG A 193 -23.24 -3.43 -17.37
CA ARG A 193 -22.53 -4.71 -17.30
C ARG A 193 -22.33 -5.33 -18.69
N LEU A 194 -23.35 -5.31 -19.52
CA LEU A 194 -23.29 -5.83 -20.89
C LEU A 194 -22.37 -4.97 -21.76
N GLU A 195 -22.51 -3.64 -21.70
CA GLU A 195 -21.63 -2.70 -22.42
C GLU A 195 -20.18 -2.94 -22.06
N GLN A 196 -19.88 -3.05 -20.75
CA GLN A 196 -18.53 -3.33 -20.27
C GLN A 196 -18.00 -4.65 -20.82
N SER A 197 -18.81 -5.70 -20.83
CA SER A 197 -18.42 -7.02 -21.36
C SER A 197 -18.08 -6.96 -22.85
N TYR A 198 -18.83 -6.21 -23.67
CA TYR A 198 -18.51 -6.01 -25.07
C TYR A 198 -17.28 -5.13 -25.28
N LEU A 199 -17.09 -4.10 -24.45
CA LEU A 199 -15.90 -3.23 -24.49
C LEU A 199 -14.62 -4.02 -24.16
N GLU A 200 -14.69 -4.97 -23.24
CA GLU A 200 -13.56 -5.82 -22.88
C GLU A 200 -13.05 -6.69 -24.06
N LEU A 201 -13.93 -7.03 -25.01
CA LEU A 201 -13.50 -7.73 -26.25
C LEU A 201 -12.52 -6.89 -27.07
N PHE A 202 -12.59 -5.56 -26.96
CA PHE A 202 -11.69 -4.64 -27.67
C PHE A 202 -10.57 -4.13 -26.77
N LEU A 203 -10.92 -3.66 -25.57
CA LEU A 203 -9.98 -2.98 -24.68
C LEU A 203 -9.18 -3.96 -23.83
N GLY A 204 -9.61 -5.23 -23.80
CA GLY A 204 -9.03 -6.23 -22.92
C GLY A 204 -9.51 -6.09 -21.49
N LYS A 205 -8.86 -6.85 -20.60
CA LYS A 205 -9.18 -6.91 -19.17
C LYS A 205 -7.97 -6.51 -18.35
N GLN A 206 -8.23 -5.79 -17.27
CA GLN A 206 -7.16 -5.38 -16.36
C GLN A 206 -7.48 -5.84 -14.95
N THR A 207 -6.55 -6.59 -14.36
CA THR A 207 -6.62 -7.05 -12.97
C THR A 207 -5.48 -6.44 -12.19
N VAL A 208 -5.77 -5.91 -11.01
CA VAL A 208 -4.78 -5.39 -10.08
C VAL A 208 -4.76 -6.26 -8.83
N LEU A 209 -3.59 -6.77 -8.51
CA LEU A 209 -3.31 -7.52 -7.29
C LEU A 209 -2.34 -6.70 -6.44
N VAL A 210 -2.71 -6.45 -5.19
CA VAL A 210 -1.86 -5.74 -4.21
C VAL A 210 -1.37 -6.76 -3.19
N GLU A 211 -0.05 -6.85 -3.04
CA GLU A 211 0.61 -7.78 -2.13
C GLU A 211 1.57 -7.03 -1.21
N THR A 212 1.70 -7.48 0.04
CA THR A 212 2.65 -6.93 1.00
C THR A 212 3.64 -8.03 1.40
N HIS A 213 4.93 -7.73 1.24
CA HIS A 213 6.02 -8.64 1.57
C HIS A 213 6.82 -8.08 2.73
N ARG A 214 7.06 -8.91 3.75
CA ARG A 214 7.84 -8.56 4.94
C ARG A 214 9.28 -9.01 4.80
N TYR A 215 10.20 -8.08 5.09
CA TYR A 215 11.62 -8.31 5.19
C TYR A 215 12.12 -7.95 6.59
N LEU A 216 12.96 -8.80 7.15
CA LEU A 216 13.61 -8.55 8.44
C LEU A 216 15.04 -8.05 8.18
N VAL A 217 15.34 -6.88 8.70
CA VAL A 217 16.67 -6.26 8.61
C VAL A 217 17.27 -6.20 10.01
N TYR A 218 18.51 -6.67 10.12
CA TYR A 218 19.29 -6.69 11.34
C TYR A 218 20.36 -5.57 11.26
N PRO A 219 20.15 -4.44 11.96
CA PRO A 219 21.10 -3.35 11.95
C PRO A 219 22.46 -3.75 12.53
N GLU A 220 23.52 -3.22 11.94
CA GLU A 220 24.89 -3.40 12.37
C GLU A 220 25.52 -2.04 12.64
N ALA A 221 26.33 -1.93 13.72
CA ALA A 221 27.01 -0.69 14.03
C ALA A 221 27.89 -0.21 12.86
N GLY A 222 27.71 1.03 12.46
CA GLY A 222 28.48 1.64 11.36
C GLY A 222 28.01 1.33 9.94
N LYS A 223 26.95 0.53 9.78
CA LYS A 223 26.34 0.26 8.49
C LYS A 223 25.02 1.00 8.36
N ASN A 224 24.93 1.92 7.40
CA ASN A 224 23.80 2.83 7.27
C ASN A 224 22.84 2.46 6.13
N GLN A 225 23.17 1.48 5.30
CA GLN A 225 22.36 1.08 4.15
C GLN A 225 22.26 -0.44 4.03
N TYR A 226 21.05 -0.92 3.82
CA TYR A 226 20.72 -2.35 3.68
C TYR A 226 19.87 -2.53 2.44
N VAL A 227 20.39 -3.23 1.43
CA VAL A 227 19.59 -3.70 0.31
C VAL A 227 18.90 -4.98 0.77
N PHE A 228 17.58 -5.00 0.85
CA PHE A 228 16.82 -6.15 1.34
C PHE A 228 16.07 -6.87 0.21
N CYS A 229 15.85 -6.22 -0.92
CA CYS A 229 15.35 -6.83 -2.16
C CYS A 229 15.68 -5.93 -3.35
N ARG A 230 15.33 -6.39 -4.53
CA ARG A 230 15.36 -5.59 -5.75
C ARG A 230 13.99 -5.57 -6.39
N PHE A 231 13.75 -4.60 -7.23
CA PHE A 231 12.47 -4.38 -7.88
C PHE A 231 12.64 -4.10 -9.37
N SER A 232 11.83 -4.76 -10.19
CA SER A 232 11.73 -4.49 -11.61
C SER A 232 10.27 -4.28 -12.02
N PRO A 233 9.93 -3.23 -12.78
CA PRO A 233 8.58 -3.04 -13.28
C PRO A 233 8.05 -4.19 -14.15
N ALA A 234 8.94 -5.01 -14.71
CA ALA A 234 8.58 -6.17 -15.55
C ALA A 234 8.48 -7.48 -14.76
N ALA A 235 9.39 -7.69 -13.78
CA ALA A 235 9.51 -8.94 -13.05
C ALA A 235 8.97 -8.89 -11.62
N GLY A 236 8.70 -7.70 -11.07
CA GLY A 236 8.26 -7.51 -9.69
C GLY A 236 9.41 -7.51 -8.70
N LEU A 237 9.18 -8.11 -7.53
CA LEU A 237 10.17 -8.26 -6.47
C LEU A 237 11.17 -9.36 -6.81
N LEU A 238 12.43 -9.04 -6.63
CA LEU A 238 13.56 -9.92 -6.91
C LEU A 238 14.43 -10.05 -5.65
N PRO A 239 15.17 -11.15 -5.48
CA PRO A 239 16.17 -11.28 -4.43
C PRO A 239 17.22 -10.17 -4.51
N ASP A 240 17.88 -9.85 -3.41
CA ASP A 240 18.97 -8.87 -3.34
C ASP A 240 20.15 -9.18 -4.25
N SER A 241 20.37 -10.47 -4.52
CA SER A 241 21.42 -10.99 -5.41
C SER A 241 21.12 -10.83 -6.91
N ASP A 242 19.88 -10.58 -7.31
CA ASP A 242 19.49 -10.46 -8.72
C ASP A 242 19.71 -9.01 -9.22
N LEU A 243 20.76 -8.81 -10.01
CA LEU A 243 21.15 -7.48 -10.50
C LEU A 243 20.27 -6.93 -11.62
N SER A 244 19.24 -7.65 -12.08
CA SER A 244 18.34 -7.18 -13.14
C SER A 244 17.32 -6.14 -12.68
N GLY A 245 17.14 -5.95 -11.35
CA GLY A 245 16.23 -4.98 -10.76
C GLY A 245 16.95 -3.86 -10.04
N ASP A 246 16.23 -2.74 -9.85
CA ASP A 246 16.66 -1.61 -9.04
C ASP A 246 16.74 -2.01 -7.56
N MET A 247 17.69 -1.44 -6.84
CA MET A 247 17.84 -1.69 -5.40
C MET A 247 16.67 -1.09 -4.62
N VAL A 248 16.10 -1.91 -3.71
CA VAL A 248 15.22 -1.43 -2.65
C VAL A 248 16.02 -1.49 -1.35
N LEU A 249 16.22 -0.33 -0.75
CA LEU A 249 17.12 -0.21 0.38
C LEU A 249 16.44 0.42 1.60
N LEU A 250 16.89 0.01 2.76
CA LEU A 250 16.63 0.66 4.03
C LEU A 250 17.86 1.48 4.39
N GLN A 251 17.67 2.80 4.50
CA GLN A 251 18.68 3.74 5.00
C GLN A 251 18.42 4.00 6.47
N ILE A 252 19.47 3.96 7.28
CA ILE A 252 19.40 4.10 8.73
C ILE A 252 20.36 5.21 9.13
N GLU A 253 19.83 6.29 9.73
CA GLU A 253 20.62 7.44 10.16
C GLU A 253 20.31 7.80 11.62
N PRO A 254 21.31 7.95 12.50
CA PRO A 254 21.07 8.44 13.84
C PRO A 254 20.37 9.81 13.81
N ALA A 255 19.27 9.95 14.57
CA ALA A 255 18.47 11.19 14.61
C ALA A 255 19.05 12.25 15.58
N GLY A 256 20.07 11.90 16.35
CA GLY A 256 20.68 12.78 17.35
C GLY A 256 21.42 11.99 18.43
N GLU A 257 21.97 12.70 19.39
CA GLU A 257 22.60 12.08 20.55
C GLU A 257 21.55 11.50 21.50
N THR A 258 21.83 10.31 22.01
CA THR A 258 21.01 9.68 23.03
C THR A 258 21.18 10.42 24.35
N SER A 259 20.26 11.31 24.69
CA SER A 259 20.24 11.97 26.00
C SER A 259 19.68 10.99 27.03
N CYS A 260 20.52 10.29 27.74
CA CYS A 260 20.14 9.49 28.89
C CYS A 260 20.81 10.07 30.14
N SER A 261 20.03 10.65 31.04
CA SER A 261 20.48 11.20 32.33
C SER A 261 20.52 10.11 33.40
N ILE A 262 21.09 8.95 33.08
CA ILE A 262 21.34 7.94 34.12
C ILE A 262 22.65 8.31 34.80
N GLU A 263 22.55 8.76 36.05
CA GLU A 263 23.72 9.08 36.88
C GLU A 263 24.48 7.78 37.18
N ALA A 264 25.79 7.78 36.92
CA ALA A 264 26.68 6.72 37.33
C ALA A 264 26.73 6.69 38.86
N GLY A 265 26.23 5.62 39.47
CA GLY A 265 26.29 5.46 40.92
C GLY A 265 27.72 5.29 41.48
N PRO A 266 27.89 5.41 42.77
CA PRO A 266 29.20 5.28 43.42
C PRO A 266 29.85 3.91 43.17
N LYS A 267 31.17 3.90 43.06
CA LYS A 267 32.00 2.77 42.63
C LYS A 267 31.89 1.46 43.45
N GLU A 268 31.17 1.45 44.54
CA GLU A 268 31.07 0.30 45.45
C GLU A 268 29.75 -0.50 45.42
N SER A 269 28.82 -0.15 44.50
CA SER A 269 27.55 -0.84 44.34
C SER A 269 27.62 -1.84 43.16
N SER A 270 26.78 -2.89 43.23
CA SER A 270 26.61 -3.81 42.10
C SER A 270 26.19 -3.00 40.87
N VAL A 271 26.99 -3.07 39.82
CA VAL A 271 26.75 -2.30 38.59
C VAL A 271 26.20 -3.20 37.53
N VAL A 272 25.08 -2.82 36.95
CA VAL A 272 24.49 -3.48 35.79
C VAL A 272 24.76 -2.66 34.54
N LYS A 273 25.16 -3.32 33.48
CA LYS A 273 25.29 -2.69 32.17
C LYS A 273 23.92 -2.68 31.50
N CYS A 274 23.51 -1.51 31.03
CA CYS A 274 22.31 -1.32 30.25
C CYS A 274 22.67 -0.79 28.88
N ARG A 275 22.06 -1.33 27.85
CA ARG A 275 22.16 -0.81 26.51
C ARG A 275 20.99 0.13 26.24
N VAL A 276 21.28 1.35 25.81
CA VAL A 276 20.27 2.38 25.51
C VAL A 276 20.24 2.55 23.98
N ALA A 277 19.09 2.36 23.39
CA ALA A 277 18.92 2.54 21.96
C ALA A 277 19.00 4.03 21.58
N ALA A 278 19.56 4.33 20.41
CA ALA A 278 19.51 5.66 19.85
C ALA A 278 18.24 5.84 19.01
N PRO A 279 17.60 7.02 19.06
CA PRO A 279 16.55 7.37 18.11
C PRO A 279 17.18 7.45 16.72
N THR A 280 16.65 6.72 15.78
CA THR A 280 17.25 6.52 14.45
C THR A 280 16.19 6.70 13.39
N VAL A 281 16.50 7.51 12.39
CA VAL A 281 15.65 7.68 11.21
C VAL A 281 15.88 6.52 10.27
N CYS A 282 14.83 5.74 10.04
CA CYS A 282 14.81 4.63 9.10
C CYS A 282 13.99 5.05 7.88
N THR A 283 14.56 4.94 6.68
CA THR A 283 13.92 5.38 5.43
C THR A 283 14.00 4.26 4.40
N VAL A 284 12.84 3.88 3.82
CA VAL A 284 12.78 2.93 2.69
C VAL A 284 12.83 3.71 1.38
N ILE A 285 13.78 3.35 0.52
CA ILE A 285 13.99 3.98 -0.77
C ILE A 285 13.98 2.92 -1.87
N ALA A 286 13.20 3.14 -2.92
CA ALA A 286 13.17 2.32 -4.12
C ALA A 286 13.17 3.23 -5.36
N ALA A 287 13.99 2.90 -6.35
CA ALA A 287 14.16 3.70 -7.59
C ALA A 287 14.36 5.21 -7.32
N GLY A 288 15.11 5.56 -6.28
CA GLY A 288 15.38 6.95 -5.89
C GLY A 288 14.23 7.70 -5.23
N ARG A 289 13.11 7.03 -4.95
CA ARG A 289 11.93 7.60 -4.27
C ARG A 289 11.81 7.04 -2.86
N GLU A 290 11.48 7.91 -1.90
CA GLU A 290 11.14 7.54 -0.52
C GLU A 290 9.69 7.02 -0.45
N TYR A 291 9.51 5.85 0.17
CA TYR A 291 8.21 5.21 0.35
C TYR A 291 7.76 5.15 1.81
N ALA A 292 8.71 5.15 2.74
CA ALA A 292 8.41 5.20 4.17
C ALA A 292 9.56 5.85 4.93
N ARG A 293 9.21 6.55 6.01
CA ARG A 293 10.14 7.09 6.98
C ARG A 293 9.58 6.89 8.39
N ALA A 294 10.41 6.38 9.30
CA ALA A 294 10.05 6.22 10.71
C ALA A 294 11.25 6.53 11.61
N VAL A 295 10.98 7.02 12.80
CA VAL A 295 12.01 7.19 13.84
C VAL A 295 11.81 6.06 14.84
N LEU A 296 12.81 5.17 14.92
CA LEU A 296 12.74 3.97 15.75
C LEU A 296 13.97 3.89 16.67
N PRO A 297 13.83 3.31 17.88
CA PRO A 297 14.97 3.07 18.75
C PRO A 297 15.78 1.88 18.24
N VAL A 298 17.08 2.14 17.93
CA VAL A 298 18.00 1.12 17.41
C VAL A 298 19.17 0.97 18.36
N PHE A 299 19.34 -0.24 18.92
CA PHE A 299 20.40 -0.53 19.90
C PHE A 299 21.80 -0.45 19.31
N GLU A 300 21.98 -0.82 18.04
CA GLU A 300 23.27 -0.88 17.36
C GLU A 300 23.89 0.51 17.17
N PHE A 301 23.07 1.55 17.17
CA PHE A 301 23.48 2.97 17.09
C PHE A 301 23.46 3.67 18.45
N GLY A 302 23.07 2.95 19.51
CA GLY A 302 22.99 3.47 20.86
C GLY A 302 24.30 3.34 21.66
N ARG A 303 24.20 3.48 22.97
CA ARG A 303 25.35 3.40 23.88
C ARG A 303 25.09 2.46 25.06
N THR A 304 26.16 1.91 25.62
CA THR A 304 26.11 1.15 26.90
C THR A 304 26.34 2.11 28.04
N VAL A 305 25.47 2.07 29.06
CA VAL A 305 25.58 2.83 30.31
C VAL A 305 25.68 1.88 31.48
N GLN A 306 26.34 2.29 32.55
CA GLN A 306 26.44 1.53 33.81
C GLN A 306 25.50 2.15 34.83
N VAL A 307 24.60 1.33 35.37
CA VAL A 307 23.61 1.73 36.37
C VAL A 307 23.93 1.02 37.70
N ALA A 308 24.05 1.79 38.78
CA ALA A 308 24.22 1.25 40.11
C ALA A 308 22.89 0.69 40.65
N LEU A 309 22.88 -0.54 41.10
CA LEU A 309 21.72 -1.13 41.78
C LEU A 309 21.68 -0.68 43.22
N PRO A 310 20.50 -0.26 43.76
CA PRO A 310 20.37 0.01 45.20
C PRO A 310 20.63 -1.25 46.03
N ARG A 311 21.45 -1.15 47.07
CA ARG A 311 21.64 -2.25 48.01
C ARG A 311 20.30 -2.58 48.68
N ARG A 312 19.87 -3.82 48.58
CA ARG A 312 18.75 -4.32 49.38
C ARG A 312 19.19 -4.24 50.85
N LYS A 313 18.51 -3.43 51.67
CA LYS A 313 18.67 -3.40 53.13
C LYS A 313 18.08 -4.65 53.72
#